data_52e78ba905a1c4ec31c2841c3f4e823d
#
_entry.id   52e78ba905a1c4ec31c2841c3f4e823d
#
_cell.length_a   1.000
_cell.length_b   1.000
_cell.length_c   1.000
_cell.angle_alpha   90.00
_cell.angle_beta   90.00
_cell.angle_gamma   90.00
#
_symmetry.space_group_name_H-M   'P 1'
#
loop_
_entity.id
_entity.type
_entity.pdbx_description
1 polymer ?
#
loop_
_entity_poly.entity_id
_entity_poly.type
_entity_poly.pdbx_seq_one_letter_code
_entity_poly.pdbx_strand_id
1 'polypeptide(L)'
;MHWVDATVKNQQGPQIVSTGISPSGPIHLGNLREIITGDLLFRGCRDKGLESELIYLADDMDPLRKKYPFLSDEYEAHVGKPLRHIPSPDGNGLYSDYFLNPFIKSASELGIFPRIIKAGDLYRDGKMGEVIRIAIQNRDKIRTLIETISGRELEKEWFPYNPICSSCGRINSTTGYELNGDLVSYKCECGHEGKSNIFKEEGKLPWRIEWPAKWKVLGVTIEPFGKDHGTVGGSYDTGKAIAENIYGYPAPLPLMFERILLKGKGAMHSSTGNVIPASEILSFCPPEIVRFLMSRVPSTRHIEFDPGMGFLSLMDEYQRIVKDHKPEDSRIIELSSPFGSDEREVIDYRHIATLVQIYDDPTKILKIIKSTGVETSLEDISKIMTLAKHWIVNYAPETFKFSILPKTQVVKITDEEKIVVSDFIHWAQLPDSQWEATSIHNAIHIIIKEHGIEPANGFRIFYSILIGKERGPRLGFFLSAMDKKTLLERFKFVVSSS
;
A
#
# COMPACT_ATOMS: atom_id res chain seq x y z
N MET A 1 7.59 7.82 -22.96
CA MET A 1 8.29 8.34 -21.75
C MET A 1 7.37 8.15 -20.55
N HIS A 2 7.86 7.47 -19.55
CA HIS A 2 7.11 7.24 -18.30
C HIS A 2 6.87 8.57 -17.55
N TRP A 3 5.76 8.66 -16.80
CA TRP A 3 5.39 9.90 -16.09
C TRP A 3 6.44 10.36 -15.06
N VAL A 4 7.15 9.42 -14.42
CA VAL A 4 8.27 9.72 -13.52
C VAL A 4 9.36 10.48 -14.25
N ASP A 5 9.83 9.97 -15.40
CA ASP A 5 10.91 10.57 -16.17
C ASP A 5 10.50 11.93 -16.74
N ALA A 6 9.23 12.06 -17.14
CA ALA A 6 8.67 13.33 -17.58
C ALA A 6 8.66 14.39 -16.46
N THR A 7 8.36 13.97 -15.21
CA THR A 7 8.32 14.86 -14.05
C THR A 7 9.71 15.39 -13.70
N VAL A 8 10.72 14.54 -13.67
CA VAL A 8 12.09 14.92 -13.26
C VAL A 8 12.95 15.45 -14.43
N LYS A 9 12.38 15.51 -15.64
CA LYS A 9 13.10 15.86 -16.87
C LYS A 9 13.97 17.11 -16.77
N ASN A 10 13.43 18.16 -16.15
CA ASN A 10 14.07 19.47 -16.08
C ASN A 10 14.86 19.70 -14.79
N GLN A 11 14.89 18.73 -13.86
CA GLN A 11 15.63 18.87 -12.61
C GLN A 11 17.14 18.86 -12.86
N GLN A 12 17.87 19.65 -12.09
CA GLN A 12 19.33 19.79 -12.16
C GLN A 12 19.90 19.92 -10.75
N GLY A 13 21.17 19.54 -10.59
CA GLY A 13 21.85 19.58 -9.29
C GLY A 13 21.31 18.54 -8.30
N PRO A 14 21.75 18.61 -7.03
CA PRO A 14 21.30 17.70 -5.99
C PRO A 14 19.80 17.82 -5.73
N GLN A 15 19.12 16.68 -5.49
CA GLN A 15 17.69 16.63 -5.24
C GLN A 15 17.39 16.02 -3.87
N ILE A 16 16.50 16.66 -3.12
CA ILE A 16 15.92 16.10 -1.91
C ILE A 16 14.42 15.93 -2.14
N VAL A 17 14.00 14.67 -2.26
CA VAL A 17 12.59 14.30 -2.39
C VAL A 17 12.02 14.08 -0.99
N SER A 18 11.02 14.86 -0.61
CA SER A 18 10.39 14.78 0.72
C SER A 18 9.02 14.15 0.64
N THR A 19 8.74 13.24 1.55
CA THR A 19 7.43 12.67 1.84
C THR A 19 7.22 12.67 3.34
N GLY A 20 6.00 12.53 3.82
CA GLY A 20 5.79 12.48 5.27
C GLY A 20 4.33 12.37 5.69
N ILE A 21 4.13 12.03 6.95
CA ILE A 21 2.78 11.89 7.55
C ILE A 21 2.83 12.15 9.05
N SER A 22 1.69 12.58 9.62
CA SER A 22 1.45 12.53 11.05
C SER A 22 1.12 11.08 11.46
N PRO A 23 1.94 10.40 12.29
CA PRO A 23 1.70 9.02 12.72
C PRO A 23 0.61 8.95 13.80
N SER A 24 -0.60 9.41 13.47
CA SER A 24 -1.74 9.52 14.39
C SER A 24 -2.62 8.27 14.47
N GLY A 25 -2.32 7.25 13.68
CA GLY A 25 -3.05 5.98 13.61
C GLY A 25 -2.43 5.03 12.59
N PRO A 26 -3.06 3.86 12.34
CA PRO A 26 -2.55 2.88 11.38
C PRO A 26 -2.30 3.51 10.00
N ILE A 27 -1.07 3.39 9.52
CA ILE A 27 -0.68 3.85 8.18
C ILE A 27 -1.12 2.78 7.18
N HIS A 28 -1.86 3.18 6.15
CA HIS A 28 -2.57 2.28 5.26
C HIS A 28 -2.12 2.41 3.80
N LEU A 29 -2.64 1.53 2.92
CA LEU A 29 -2.33 1.49 1.49
C LEU A 29 -2.44 2.87 0.81
N GLY A 30 -3.42 3.70 1.20
CA GLY A 30 -3.55 5.07 0.68
C GLY A 30 -2.34 5.95 1.00
N ASN A 31 -1.72 5.77 2.16
CA ASN A 31 -0.51 6.50 2.55
C ASN A 31 0.75 5.93 1.87
N LEU A 32 0.76 4.62 1.54
CA LEU A 32 1.85 4.04 0.74
C LEU A 32 2.01 4.73 -0.61
N ARG A 33 0.92 5.29 -1.17
CA ARG A 33 1.00 6.03 -2.44
C ARG A 33 1.96 7.19 -2.36
N GLU A 34 2.00 7.90 -1.24
CA GLU A 34 2.90 9.03 -1.05
C GLU A 34 4.36 8.59 -1.07
N ILE A 35 4.74 7.66 -0.20
CA ILE A 35 6.14 7.23 -0.11
C ILE A 35 6.61 6.50 -1.37
N ILE A 36 5.75 5.68 -1.99
CA ILE A 36 6.10 5.02 -3.26
C ILE A 36 6.25 6.07 -4.37
N THR A 37 5.38 7.09 -4.44
CA THR A 37 5.53 8.19 -5.41
C THR A 37 6.84 8.94 -5.19
N GLY A 38 7.21 9.23 -3.94
CA GLY A 38 8.49 9.82 -3.59
C GLY A 38 9.68 8.96 -4.01
N ASP A 39 9.63 7.65 -3.75
CA ASP A 39 10.68 6.73 -4.17
C ASP A 39 10.80 6.62 -5.70
N LEU A 40 9.67 6.63 -6.42
CA LEU A 40 9.69 6.63 -7.88
C LEU A 40 10.37 7.89 -8.44
N LEU A 41 10.10 9.06 -7.87
CA LEU A 41 10.77 10.31 -8.25
C LEU A 41 12.25 10.31 -7.88
N PHE A 42 12.59 9.81 -6.69
CA PHE A 42 13.96 9.63 -6.24
C PHE A 42 14.76 8.73 -7.19
N ARG A 43 14.19 7.56 -7.58
CA ARG A 43 14.79 6.67 -8.58
C ARG A 43 14.93 7.37 -9.93
N GLY A 44 13.89 8.09 -10.40
CA GLY A 44 13.95 8.85 -11.63
C GLY A 44 15.08 9.91 -11.65
N CYS A 45 15.31 10.59 -10.52
CA CYS A 45 16.43 11.52 -10.38
C CYS A 45 17.78 10.80 -10.43
N ARG A 46 17.93 9.69 -9.73
CA ARG A 46 19.16 8.87 -9.74
C ARG A 46 19.49 8.32 -11.13
N ASP A 47 18.47 7.80 -11.83
CA ASP A 47 18.65 7.25 -13.18
C ASP A 47 19.07 8.34 -14.19
N LYS A 48 18.67 9.58 -13.92
CA LYS A 48 19.14 10.76 -14.66
C LYS A 48 20.58 11.17 -14.29
N GLY A 49 21.20 10.53 -13.32
CA GLY A 49 22.57 10.84 -12.85
C GLY A 49 22.63 11.98 -11.84
N LEU A 50 21.50 12.37 -11.22
CA LEU A 50 21.48 13.41 -10.20
C LEU A 50 21.79 12.82 -8.81
N GLU A 51 22.64 13.51 -8.04
CA GLU A 51 22.76 13.24 -6.61
C GLU A 51 21.38 13.44 -5.96
N SER A 52 20.90 12.42 -5.24
CA SER A 52 19.52 12.45 -4.76
C SER A 52 19.39 11.76 -3.42
N GLU A 53 18.51 12.32 -2.57
CA GLU A 53 18.13 11.76 -1.29
C GLU A 53 16.60 11.67 -1.19
N LEU A 54 16.09 10.57 -0.61
CA LEU A 54 14.70 10.44 -0.22
C LEU A 54 14.60 10.63 1.30
N ILE A 55 13.81 11.57 1.76
CA ILE A 55 13.52 11.77 3.18
C ILE A 55 12.04 11.46 3.47
N TYR A 56 11.80 10.93 4.67
CA TYR A 56 10.45 10.71 5.19
C TYR A 56 10.26 11.46 6.50
N LEU A 57 9.34 12.39 6.50
CA LEU A 57 9.05 13.27 7.63
C LEU A 57 7.92 12.69 8.47
N ALA A 58 8.23 12.29 9.68
CA ALA A 58 7.22 11.90 10.67
C ALA A 58 6.82 13.12 11.50
N ASP A 59 5.61 13.63 11.27
CA ASP A 59 5.08 14.80 11.99
C ASP A 59 4.56 14.40 13.38
N ASP A 60 5.50 13.94 14.22
CA ASP A 60 5.24 13.42 15.57
C ASP A 60 4.96 14.53 16.61
N MET A 61 5.18 15.80 16.24
CA MET A 61 4.80 16.97 17.03
C MET A 61 3.35 17.41 16.79
N ASP A 62 2.64 16.81 15.85
CA ASP A 62 1.21 17.07 15.66
C ASP A 62 0.42 16.60 16.89
N PRO A 63 -0.62 17.33 17.30
CA PRO A 63 -1.45 16.92 18.43
C PRO A 63 -2.34 15.73 18.10
N LEU A 64 -2.59 14.88 19.08
CA LEU A 64 -3.71 13.93 19.02
C LEU A 64 -5.02 14.74 18.91
N ARG A 65 -5.65 14.69 17.73
CA ARG A 65 -6.81 15.54 17.45
C ARG A 65 -8.10 15.12 18.17
N LYS A 66 -8.24 13.82 18.40
CA LYS A 66 -9.38 13.18 19.09
C LYS A 66 -8.98 11.77 19.53
N LYS A 67 -9.72 11.20 20.45
CA LYS A 67 -9.66 9.77 20.71
C LYS A 67 -10.22 9.01 19.49
N TYR A 68 -9.38 8.20 18.86
CA TYR A 68 -9.81 7.35 17.74
C TYR A 68 -10.50 6.08 18.26
N PRO A 69 -11.36 5.42 17.44
CA PRO A 69 -12.11 4.22 17.88
C PRO A 69 -11.25 3.03 18.30
N PHE A 70 -10.01 2.96 17.84
CA PHE A 70 -9.03 1.90 18.19
C PHE A 70 -8.26 2.17 19.48
N LEU A 71 -8.48 3.29 20.16
CA LEU A 71 -7.83 3.67 21.41
C LEU A 71 -8.73 3.44 22.61
N SER A 72 -8.13 3.09 23.74
CA SER A 72 -8.84 3.01 25.04
C SER A 72 -9.31 4.40 25.51
N ASP A 73 -10.23 4.43 26.46
CA ASP A 73 -10.80 5.68 26.99
C ASP A 73 -9.76 6.56 27.69
N GLU A 74 -8.69 5.99 28.18
CA GLU A 74 -7.56 6.72 28.81
C GLU A 74 -6.93 7.76 27.86
N TYR A 75 -7.00 7.53 26.54
CA TYR A 75 -6.46 8.45 25.54
C TYR A 75 -7.21 9.76 25.42
N GLU A 76 -8.41 9.89 26.00
CA GLU A 76 -9.13 11.18 26.09
C GLU A 76 -8.29 12.22 26.83
N ALA A 77 -7.55 11.81 27.88
CA ALA A 77 -6.64 12.69 28.64
C ALA A 77 -5.44 13.18 27.84
N HIS A 78 -5.16 12.54 26.69
CA HIS A 78 -4.02 12.89 25.83
C HIS A 78 -4.42 13.73 24.61
N VAL A 79 -5.71 13.96 24.39
CA VAL A 79 -6.17 14.81 23.27
C VAL A 79 -5.57 16.21 23.41
N GLY A 80 -4.98 16.69 22.33
CA GLY A 80 -4.29 17.99 22.27
C GLY A 80 -2.80 17.97 22.63
N LYS A 81 -2.25 16.83 23.09
CA LYS A 81 -0.80 16.67 23.31
C LYS A 81 -0.10 16.22 22.04
N PRO A 82 1.18 16.61 21.80
CA PRO A 82 1.98 16.08 20.71
C PRO A 82 2.05 14.54 20.73
N LEU A 83 1.97 13.88 19.56
CA LEU A 83 1.97 12.42 19.45
C LEU A 83 3.22 11.78 20.09
N ARG A 84 4.37 12.44 20.00
CA ARG A 84 5.61 11.98 20.63
C ARG A 84 5.66 12.13 22.16
N HIS A 85 4.70 12.84 22.75
CA HIS A 85 4.60 13.00 24.22
C HIS A 85 3.51 12.10 24.83
N ILE A 86 2.94 11.20 24.04
CA ILE A 86 1.86 10.30 24.46
C ILE A 86 2.43 8.88 24.55
N PRO A 87 2.08 8.08 25.58
CA PRO A 87 2.47 6.68 25.65
C PRO A 87 1.84 5.87 24.49
N SER A 88 2.51 4.80 24.08
CA SER A 88 1.99 3.90 23.05
C SER A 88 0.77 3.10 23.54
N PRO A 89 -0.13 2.64 22.64
CA PRO A 89 -1.28 1.83 23.03
C PRO A 89 -0.97 0.49 23.69
N ASP A 90 0.21 -0.07 23.46
CA ASP A 90 0.68 -1.31 24.07
C ASP A 90 1.50 -1.08 25.34
N GLY A 91 1.67 0.18 25.78
CA GLY A 91 2.45 0.57 26.95
C GLY A 91 3.97 0.55 26.75
N ASN A 92 4.46 0.26 25.54
CA ASN A 92 5.90 0.12 25.25
C ASN A 92 6.42 1.24 24.36
N GLY A 93 6.78 2.38 24.91
CA GLY A 93 7.37 3.51 24.20
C GLY A 93 6.38 4.60 23.84
N LEU A 94 6.55 5.22 22.68
CA LEU A 94 5.82 6.42 22.28
C LEU A 94 4.73 6.10 21.25
N TYR A 95 3.62 6.81 21.32
CA TYR A 95 2.49 6.69 20.41
C TYR A 95 2.91 6.82 18.94
N SER A 96 3.71 7.84 18.62
CA SER A 96 4.19 8.07 17.26
C SER A 96 5.01 6.89 16.71
N ASP A 97 5.85 6.28 17.55
CA ASP A 97 6.69 5.15 17.14
C ASP A 97 5.87 3.87 16.95
N TYR A 98 4.83 3.67 17.74
CA TYR A 98 3.93 2.53 17.62
C TYR A 98 3.29 2.43 16.23
N PHE A 99 2.90 3.56 15.63
CA PHE A 99 2.32 3.58 14.29
C PHE A 99 3.37 3.74 13.18
N LEU A 100 4.51 4.37 13.46
CA LEU A 100 5.56 4.62 12.47
C LEU A 100 6.40 3.36 12.19
N ASN A 101 6.80 2.61 13.21
CA ASN A 101 7.72 1.47 13.04
C ASN A 101 7.19 0.36 12.11
N PRO A 102 5.92 -0.09 12.22
CA PRO A 102 5.37 -1.05 11.26
C PRO A 102 5.36 -0.55 9.83
N PHE A 103 5.17 0.76 9.63
CA PHE A 103 5.23 1.37 8.30
C PHE A 103 6.64 1.40 7.74
N ILE A 104 7.66 1.75 8.55
CA ILE A 104 9.07 1.71 8.13
C ILE A 104 9.45 0.30 7.70
N LYS A 105 9.00 -0.73 8.43
CA LYS A 105 9.19 -2.12 8.03
C LYS A 105 8.54 -2.41 6.68
N SER A 106 7.29 -2.01 6.48
CA SER A 106 6.59 -2.18 5.21
C SER A 106 7.29 -1.44 4.06
N ALA A 107 7.80 -0.23 4.30
CA ALA A 107 8.59 0.50 3.31
C ALA A 107 9.88 -0.25 2.93
N SER A 108 10.58 -0.84 3.90
CA SER A 108 11.78 -1.64 3.62
C SER A 108 11.48 -2.90 2.79
N GLU A 109 10.35 -3.57 3.03
CA GLU A 109 9.89 -4.70 2.23
C GLU A 109 9.57 -4.29 0.78
N LEU A 110 9.13 -3.04 0.58
CA LEU A 110 8.93 -2.43 -0.73
C LEU A 110 10.23 -1.94 -1.39
N GLY A 111 11.40 -2.15 -0.78
CA GLY A 111 12.70 -1.67 -1.27
C GLY A 111 12.86 -0.16 -1.15
N ILE A 112 12.20 0.48 -0.19
CA ILE A 112 12.22 1.93 0.05
C ILE A 112 12.93 2.21 1.36
N PHE A 113 14.04 2.93 1.30
CA PHE A 113 14.93 3.21 2.44
C PHE A 113 15.16 4.72 2.60
N PRO A 114 14.16 5.49 3.01
CA PRO A 114 14.33 6.93 3.20
C PRO A 114 15.12 7.23 4.47
N ARG A 115 15.76 8.40 4.51
CA ARG A 115 16.21 8.94 5.80
C ARG A 115 14.99 9.42 6.59
N ILE A 116 14.71 8.74 7.70
CA ILE A 116 13.58 9.10 8.57
C ILE A 116 13.95 10.31 9.40
N ILE A 117 13.09 11.34 9.37
CA ILE A 117 13.23 12.57 10.15
C ILE A 117 11.98 12.70 11.03
N LYS A 118 12.16 12.66 12.34
CA LYS A 118 11.08 13.00 13.29
C LYS A 118 11.03 14.51 13.44
N ALA A 119 9.86 15.10 13.24
CA ALA A 119 9.70 16.57 13.32
C ALA A 119 10.15 17.12 14.67
N GLY A 120 9.84 16.43 15.76
CA GLY A 120 10.26 16.83 17.11
C GLY A 120 11.77 16.91 17.28
N ASP A 121 12.54 16.09 16.57
CA ASP A 121 14.00 16.17 16.62
C ASP A 121 14.53 17.47 16.02
N LEU A 122 13.86 17.99 14.96
CA LEU A 122 14.22 19.30 14.40
C LEU A 122 13.99 20.44 15.40
N TYR A 123 12.93 20.34 16.22
CA TYR A 123 12.67 21.32 17.28
C TYR A 123 13.66 21.14 18.45
N ARG A 124 13.83 19.93 18.92
CA ARG A 124 14.74 19.62 20.04
C ARG A 124 16.18 20.06 19.76
N ASP A 125 16.64 19.84 18.51
CA ASP A 125 17.99 20.17 18.06
C ASP A 125 18.14 21.66 17.68
N GLY A 126 17.11 22.48 17.89
CA GLY A 126 17.09 23.91 17.61
C GLY A 126 17.05 24.29 16.13
N LYS A 127 16.94 23.32 15.20
CA LYS A 127 16.98 23.56 13.75
C LYS A 127 15.81 24.42 13.25
N MET A 128 14.69 24.41 13.97
CA MET A 128 13.50 25.19 13.65
C MET A 128 13.53 26.61 14.23
N GLY A 129 14.42 26.93 15.16
CA GLY A 129 14.41 28.18 15.92
C GLY A 129 14.43 29.43 15.05
N GLU A 130 15.34 29.51 14.07
CA GLU A 130 15.44 30.68 13.18
C GLU A 130 14.23 30.86 12.27
N VAL A 131 13.67 29.76 11.72
CA VAL A 131 12.45 29.87 10.88
C VAL A 131 11.22 30.22 11.73
N ILE A 132 11.16 29.81 13.00
CA ILE A 132 10.14 30.26 13.96
C ILE A 132 10.28 31.76 14.21
N ARG A 133 11.49 32.26 14.49
CA ARG A 133 11.77 33.71 14.68
C ARG A 133 11.32 34.51 13.47
N ILE A 134 11.72 34.07 12.25
CA ILE A 134 11.32 34.72 11.00
C ILE A 134 9.79 34.75 10.87
N ALA A 135 9.11 33.66 11.17
CA ALA A 135 7.64 33.58 11.09
C ALA A 135 6.97 34.59 12.06
N ILE A 136 7.44 34.64 13.29
CA ILE A 136 6.87 35.57 14.31
C ILE A 136 7.11 37.02 13.89
N GLN A 137 8.31 37.37 13.43
CA GLN A 137 8.64 38.71 12.97
C GLN A 137 7.85 39.17 11.72
N ASN A 138 7.42 38.22 10.90
CA ASN A 138 6.62 38.45 9.70
C ASN A 138 5.15 38.06 9.86
N ARG A 139 4.64 37.99 11.10
CA ARG A 139 3.28 37.51 11.41
C ARG A 139 2.20 38.16 10.54
N ASP A 140 2.21 39.47 10.39
CA ASP A 140 1.17 40.18 9.66
C ASP A 140 1.23 39.93 8.14
N LYS A 141 2.44 39.79 7.58
CA LYS A 141 2.62 39.38 6.18
C LYS A 141 2.11 37.94 5.94
N ILE A 142 2.43 37.00 6.85
CA ILE A 142 1.97 35.62 6.77
C ILE A 142 0.44 35.57 6.88
N ARG A 143 -0.15 36.33 7.81
CA ARG A 143 -1.61 36.45 7.91
C ARG A 143 -2.21 36.89 6.57
N THR A 144 -1.73 37.98 6.00
CA THR A 144 -2.21 38.51 4.73
C THR A 144 -2.10 37.48 3.60
N LEU A 145 -0.96 36.76 3.50
CA LEU A 145 -0.77 35.72 2.51
C LEU A 145 -1.79 34.56 2.68
N ILE A 146 -1.98 34.07 3.91
CA ILE A 146 -2.93 32.98 4.17
C ILE A 146 -4.35 33.45 3.85
N GLU A 147 -4.78 34.60 4.32
CA GLU A 147 -6.14 35.10 4.12
C GLU A 147 -6.42 35.39 2.64
N THR A 148 -5.48 36.02 1.93
CA THR A 148 -5.64 36.36 0.52
C THR A 148 -5.69 35.09 -0.37
N ILE A 149 -4.80 34.12 -0.13
CA ILE A 149 -4.68 32.93 -0.99
C ILE A 149 -5.75 31.90 -0.65
N SER A 150 -6.02 31.64 0.63
CA SER A 150 -6.94 30.58 1.04
C SER A 150 -8.38 31.05 1.27
N GLY A 151 -8.63 32.35 1.29
CA GLY A 151 -9.93 32.93 1.66
C GLY A 151 -10.35 32.67 3.11
N ARG A 152 -9.44 32.22 3.98
CA ARG A 152 -9.72 31.95 5.40
C ARG A 152 -9.34 33.13 6.23
N GLU A 153 -10.28 33.70 6.95
CA GLU A 153 -10.00 34.69 7.97
C GLU A 153 -9.33 34.02 9.18
N LEU A 154 -8.22 34.59 9.65
CA LEU A 154 -7.53 34.17 10.86
C LEU A 154 -8.02 35.01 12.05
N GLU A 155 -8.12 34.36 13.21
CA GLU A 155 -8.52 35.01 14.45
C GLU A 155 -7.64 36.24 14.74
N LYS A 156 -8.22 37.27 15.36
CA LYS A 156 -7.52 38.55 15.63
C LYS A 156 -6.22 38.34 16.42
N GLU A 157 -6.23 37.41 17.36
CA GLU A 157 -5.09 37.07 18.24
C GLU A 157 -4.20 35.99 17.68
N TRP A 158 -4.43 35.56 16.43
CA TRP A 158 -3.64 34.47 15.83
C TRP A 158 -2.14 34.76 15.91
N PHE A 159 -1.36 33.75 16.30
CA PHE A 159 0.08 33.79 16.44
C PHE A 159 0.73 32.63 15.71
N PRO A 160 1.83 32.83 14.95
CA PRO A 160 2.42 31.78 14.10
C PRO A 160 3.30 30.78 14.85
N TYR A 161 3.00 30.50 16.09
CA TYR A 161 3.70 29.53 16.92
C TYR A 161 2.76 29.04 18.02
N ASN A 162 2.66 27.75 18.19
CA ASN A 162 1.85 27.09 19.20
C ASN A 162 2.76 26.51 20.29
N PRO A 163 2.87 27.14 21.47
CA PRO A 163 3.59 26.61 22.60
C PRO A 163 2.97 25.32 23.14
N ILE A 164 3.78 24.43 23.73
CA ILE A 164 3.30 23.32 24.54
C ILE A 164 3.12 23.84 25.96
N CYS A 165 1.92 23.69 26.53
CA CYS A 165 1.67 24.09 27.89
C CYS A 165 2.48 23.25 28.88
N SER A 166 3.32 23.88 29.68
CA SER A 166 4.16 23.20 30.69
C SER A 166 3.35 22.57 31.83
N SER A 167 2.07 22.97 32.02
CA SER A 167 1.17 22.41 33.02
C SER A 167 0.39 21.20 32.51
N CYS A 168 -0.34 21.33 31.37
CA CYS A 168 -1.22 20.27 30.89
C CYS A 168 -0.64 19.48 29.70
N GLY A 169 0.48 19.89 29.10
CA GLY A 169 1.15 19.25 27.98
C GLY A 169 0.45 19.41 26.63
N ARG A 170 -0.66 20.16 26.54
CA ARG A 170 -1.41 20.38 25.29
C ARG A 170 -0.77 21.48 24.46
N ILE A 171 -0.87 21.36 23.15
CA ILE A 171 -0.39 22.33 22.17
C ILE A 171 -1.51 23.04 21.41
N ASN A 172 -2.70 22.46 21.38
CA ASN A 172 -3.86 22.97 20.66
C ASN A 172 -4.72 23.94 21.50
N SER A 173 -4.41 24.10 22.78
CA SER A 173 -5.13 24.98 23.73
C SER A 173 -4.28 26.15 24.22
N THR A 174 -3.16 26.43 23.54
CA THR A 174 -2.26 27.51 23.87
C THR A 174 -2.31 28.62 22.83
N THR A 175 -2.15 29.88 23.24
CA THR A 175 -2.00 31.05 22.38
C THR A 175 -0.74 31.78 22.77
N GLY A 176 0.24 31.84 21.88
CA GLY A 176 1.39 32.74 22.01
C GLY A 176 1.00 34.17 21.71
N TYR A 177 1.67 35.15 22.35
CA TYR A 177 1.31 36.54 22.11
C TYR A 177 2.52 37.50 21.98
N GLU A 178 3.67 37.15 22.49
CA GLU A 178 4.87 37.96 22.47
C GLU A 178 6.14 37.12 22.38
N LEU A 179 7.10 37.54 21.55
CA LEU A 179 8.46 37.01 21.51
C LEU A 179 9.43 38.01 22.17
N ASN A 180 10.11 37.60 23.22
CA ASN A 180 11.17 38.34 23.85
C ASN A 180 12.45 37.51 23.89
N GLY A 181 13.46 37.92 23.11
CA GLY A 181 14.64 37.08 22.84
C GLY A 181 14.26 35.79 22.13
N ASP A 182 14.45 34.66 22.80
CA ASP A 182 14.11 33.32 22.31
C ASP A 182 12.85 32.76 22.99
N LEU A 183 12.20 33.52 23.82
CA LEU A 183 11.07 33.11 24.64
C LEU A 183 9.76 33.69 24.13
N VAL A 184 8.81 32.81 23.79
CA VAL A 184 7.42 33.17 23.48
C VAL A 184 6.59 33.09 24.76
N SER A 185 6.00 34.20 25.16
CA SER A 185 5.00 34.24 26.24
C SER A 185 3.66 33.69 25.71
N TYR A 186 2.98 32.88 26.53
CA TYR A 186 1.71 32.24 26.11
C TYR A 186 0.72 32.12 27.27
N LYS A 187 -0.54 31.96 26.89
CA LYS A 187 -1.68 31.57 27.75
C LYS A 187 -2.22 30.22 27.29
N CYS A 188 -2.72 29.42 28.24
CA CYS A 188 -3.37 28.17 27.99
C CYS A 188 -4.80 28.18 28.55
N GLU A 189 -5.74 27.51 27.85
CA GLU A 189 -7.14 27.34 28.33
C GLU A 189 -7.24 26.65 29.69
N CYS A 190 -6.22 25.91 30.12
CA CYS A 190 -6.16 25.35 31.47
C CYS A 190 -5.90 26.38 32.59
N GLY A 191 -5.77 27.66 32.25
CA GLY A 191 -5.47 28.76 33.16
C GLY A 191 -3.98 28.99 33.41
N HIS A 192 -3.09 28.20 32.82
CA HIS A 192 -1.64 28.39 32.98
C HIS A 192 -1.11 29.43 32.00
N GLU A 193 -0.22 30.29 32.50
CA GLU A 193 0.59 31.19 31.69
C GLU A 193 2.06 30.82 31.80
N GLY A 194 2.81 30.91 30.70
CA GLY A 194 4.20 30.43 30.68
C GLY A 194 5.03 31.05 29.56
N LYS A 195 6.25 30.60 29.45
CA LYS A 195 7.19 30.95 28.37
C LYS A 195 7.70 29.67 27.69
N SER A 196 7.87 29.74 26.38
CA SER A 196 8.30 28.63 25.52
C SER A 196 9.51 29.08 24.70
N ASN A 197 10.60 28.30 24.73
CA ASN A 197 11.81 28.61 23.99
C ASN A 197 11.71 28.06 22.55
N ILE A 198 11.86 28.94 21.56
CA ILE A 198 11.73 28.60 20.14
C ILE A 198 12.85 27.69 19.59
N PHE A 199 13.98 27.56 20.31
CA PHE A 199 15.09 26.67 19.97
C PHE A 199 15.02 25.32 20.67
N LYS A 200 13.91 25.04 21.37
CA LYS A 200 13.67 23.79 22.07
C LYS A 200 12.36 23.15 21.63
N GLU A 201 12.17 21.90 22.02
CA GLU A 201 10.94 21.15 21.79
C GLU A 201 9.81 21.61 22.76
N GLU A 202 9.57 22.92 22.80
CA GLU A 202 8.58 23.53 23.70
C GLU A 202 7.37 24.10 22.95
N GLY A 203 7.26 23.83 21.63
CA GLY A 203 6.17 24.27 20.78
C GLY A 203 6.44 23.95 19.32
N LYS A 204 5.53 24.36 18.43
CA LYS A 204 5.69 24.17 16.99
C LYS A 204 5.01 25.28 16.18
N LEU A 205 5.41 25.45 14.94
CA LEU A 205 4.69 26.25 13.96
C LEU A 205 3.35 25.59 13.59
N PRO A 206 2.27 26.36 13.34
CA PRO A 206 1.08 25.86 12.68
C PRO A 206 1.42 25.21 11.34
N TRP A 207 0.75 24.10 11.01
CA TRP A 207 1.11 23.24 9.87
C TRP A 207 1.32 24.00 8.54
N ARG A 208 0.47 24.96 8.20
CA ARG A 208 0.59 25.75 6.94
C ARG A 208 1.87 26.60 6.87
N ILE A 209 2.48 26.91 8.00
CA ILE A 209 3.73 27.65 8.10
C ILE A 209 4.91 26.72 8.29
N GLU A 210 4.68 25.63 9.02
CA GLU A 210 5.68 24.61 9.31
C GLU A 210 6.16 23.89 8.05
N TRP A 211 5.23 23.53 7.16
CA TRP A 211 5.54 22.80 5.94
C TRP A 211 6.58 23.55 5.07
N PRO A 212 6.36 24.82 4.65
CA PRO A 212 7.38 25.59 3.93
C PRO A 212 8.64 25.91 4.76
N ALA A 213 8.55 26.00 6.08
CA ALA A 213 9.72 26.12 6.95
C ALA A 213 10.63 24.88 6.87
N LYS A 214 10.02 23.70 6.89
CA LYS A 214 10.73 22.42 6.73
C LYS A 214 11.37 22.28 5.35
N TRP A 215 10.74 22.79 4.27
CA TRP A 215 11.39 22.83 2.96
C TRP A 215 12.74 23.55 3.02
N LYS A 216 12.78 24.73 3.63
CA LYS A 216 14.02 25.49 3.80
C LYS A 216 15.03 24.79 4.70
N VAL A 217 14.59 24.31 5.87
CA VAL A 217 15.48 23.70 6.87
C VAL A 217 16.13 22.42 6.33
N LEU A 218 15.39 21.65 5.52
CA LEU A 218 15.84 20.36 5.00
C LEU A 218 16.36 20.44 3.56
N GLY A 219 16.24 21.58 2.89
CA GLY A 219 16.68 21.74 1.51
C GLY A 219 15.83 20.98 0.49
N VAL A 220 14.52 20.82 0.74
CA VAL A 220 13.61 20.05 -0.11
C VAL A 220 13.46 20.67 -1.48
N THR A 221 13.61 19.85 -2.54
CA THR A 221 13.52 20.28 -3.94
C THR A 221 12.35 19.66 -4.69
N ILE A 222 11.83 18.52 -4.23
CA ILE A 222 10.68 17.82 -4.81
C ILE A 222 9.74 17.37 -3.69
N GLU A 223 8.47 17.70 -3.81
CA GLU A 223 7.44 17.37 -2.82
C GLU A 223 6.22 16.74 -3.50
N PRO A 224 6.07 15.41 -3.51
CA PRO A 224 4.81 14.76 -3.86
C PRO A 224 3.81 14.90 -2.71
N PHE A 225 2.55 15.21 -3.04
CA PHE A 225 1.49 15.35 -2.04
C PHE A 225 0.12 14.97 -2.60
N GLY A 226 -0.78 14.58 -1.72
CA GLY A 226 -2.16 14.26 -2.06
C GLY A 226 -2.94 15.46 -2.59
N LYS A 227 -3.92 15.24 -3.45
CA LYS A 227 -4.80 16.25 -4.06
C LYS A 227 -5.38 17.26 -3.06
N ASP A 228 -5.61 16.84 -1.84
CA ASP A 228 -6.19 17.70 -0.79
C ASP A 228 -5.34 18.95 -0.49
N HIS A 229 -4.05 18.88 -0.79
CA HIS A 229 -3.10 19.97 -0.59
C HIS A 229 -2.89 20.82 -1.84
N GLY A 230 -3.25 20.31 -3.02
CA GLY A 230 -3.03 20.94 -4.32
C GLY A 230 -4.26 21.61 -4.92
N THR A 231 -5.34 21.82 -4.17
CA THR A 231 -6.48 22.64 -4.63
C THR A 231 -6.09 24.10 -4.71
N VAL A 232 -6.68 24.85 -5.63
CA VAL A 232 -6.46 26.29 -5.77
C VAL A 232 -6.74 26.98 -4.44
N GLY A 233 -5.81 27.79 -3.96
CA GLY A 233 -5.85 28.40 -2.62
C GLY A 233 -5.57 27.41 -1.48
N GLY A 234 -5.13 26.21 -1.82
CA GLY A 234 -4.83 25.12 -0.88
C GLY A 234 -3.53 25.32 -0.09
N SER A 235 -3.12 24.23 0.52
CA SER A 235 -1.94 24.27 1.41
C SER A 235 -0.64 24.45 0.65
N TYR A 236 -0.53 23.90 -0.57
CA TYR A 236 0.67 24.10 -1.38
C TYR A 236 0.79 25.54 -1.86
N ASP A 237 -0.28 26.19 -2.34
CA ASP A 237 -0.24 27.57 -2.81
C ASP A 237 0.15 28.53 -1.69
N THR A 238 -0.43 28.35 -0.49
CA THR A 238 -0.05 29.14 0.70
C THR A 238 1.38 28.84 1.13
N GLY A 239 1.80 27.58 1.14
CA GLY A 239 3.16 27.17 1.47
C GLY A 239 4.20 27.74 0.53
N LYS A 240 3.94 27.70 -0.79
CA LYS A 240 4.78 28.31 -1.83
C LYS A 240 4.98 29.80 -1.57
N ALA A 241 3.89 30.54 -1.38
CA ALA A 241 3.95 31.96 -1.13
C ALA A 241 4.74 32.31 0.15
N ILE A 242 4.58 31.51 1.22
CA ILE A 242 5.33 31.70 2.47
C ILE A 242 6.82 31.35 2.27
N ALA A 243 7.13 30.22 1.59
CA ALA A 243 8.51 29.84 1.31
C ALA A 243 9.27 30.96 0.56
N GLU A 244 8.68 31.45 -0.53
CA GLU A 244 9.31 32.43 -1.41
C GLU A 244 9.37 33.86 -0.76
N ASN A 245 8.27 34.35 -0.16
CA ASN A 245 8.18 35.75 0.31
C ASN A 245 8.62 35.95 1.78
N ILE A 246 8.62 34.87 2.59
CA ILE A 246 8.95 34.97 4.02
C ILE A 246 10.28 34.30 4.30
N TYR A 247 10.45 33.06 3.84
CA TYR A 247 11.66 32.29 4.13
C TYR A 247 12.78 32.49 3.09
N GLY A 248 12.51 33.11 1.93
CA GLY A 248 13.49 33.29 0.86
C GLY A 248 13.99 31.95 0.31
N TYR A 249 13.11 30.98 0.21
CA TYR A 249 13.41 29.63 -0.28
C TYR A 249 12.50 29.30 -1.47
N PRO A 250 13.06 28.82 -2.61
CA PRO A 250 12.24 28.42 -3.75
C PRO A 250 11.34 27.25 -3.37
N ALA A 251 10.07 27.31 -3.75
CA ALA A 251 9.16 26.20 -3.48
C ALA A 251 9.61 24.93 -4.23
N PRO A 252 9.50 23.74 -3.62
CA PRO A 252 9.83 22.48 -4.27
C PRO A 252 8.98 22.23 -5.51
N LEU A 253 9.50 21.44 -6.47
CA LEU A 253 8.71 20.90 -7.57
C LEU A 253 7.52 20.11 -7.00
N PRO A 254 6.26 20.54 -7.27
CA PRO A 254 5.10 19.82 -6.78
C PRO A 254 4.80 18.62 -7.66
N LEU A 255 4.42 17.49 -7.06
CA LEU A 255 3.74 16.43 -7.74
C LEU A 255 2.45 16.05 -7.00
N MET A 256 1.33 16.54 -7.48
CA MET A 256 0.02 16.16 -6.94
C MET A 256 -0.34 14.74 -7.38
N PHE A 257 -0.79 13.90 -6.44
CA PHE A 257 -1.33 12.59 -6.76
C PHE A 257 -2.77 12.41 -6.26
N GLU A 258 -3.53 11.65 -7.04
CA GLU A 258 -4.91 11.28 -6.71
C GLU A 258 -4.96 10.13 -5.72
N ARG A 259 -6.11 9.91 -5.08
CA ARG A 259 -6.30 8.91 -4.02
C ARG A 259 -6.34 7.48 -4.55
N ILE A 260 -6.04 6.52 -3.66
CA ILE A 260 -6.41 5.11 -3.84
C ILE A 260 -7.78 4.91 -3.23
N LEU A 261 -8.70 4.39 -4.04
CA LEU A 261 -10.06 4.06 -3.65
C LEU A 261 -10.17 2.55 -3.45
N LEU A 262 -10.82 2.13 -2.38
CA LEU A 262 -11.14 0.72 -2.18
C LEU A 262 -12.47 0.43 -2.90
N LYS A 263 -12.46 -0.54 -3.81
CA LYS A 263 -13.63 -0.88 -4.62
C LYS A 263 -14.86 -1.14 -3.76
N GLY A 264 -15.95 -0.47 -4.08
CA GLY A 264 -17.21 -0.56 -3.34
C GLY A 264 -17.23 0.13 -1.95
N LYS A 265 -16.10 0.72 -1.51
CA LYS A 265 -15.99 1.39 -0.20
C LYS A 265 -15.46 2.82 -0.26
N GLY A 266 -14.98 3.27 -1.44
CA GLY A 266 -14.47 4.62 -1.66
C GLY A 266 -13.09 4.88 -1.04
N ALA A 267 -12.83 6.12 -0.65
CA ALA A 267 -11.53 6.52 -0.08
C ALA A 267 -11.29 5.87 1.30
N MET A 268 -10.04 5.47 1.53
CA MET A 268 -9.63 4.92 2.82
C MET A 268 -9.40 6.04 3.85
N HIS A 269 -9.92 5.83 5.06
CA HIS A 269 -9.75 6.74 6.19
C HIS A 269 -9.50 5.95 7.48
N SER A 270 -8.36 6.15 8.12
CA SER A 270 -8.02 5.50 9.40
C SER A 270 -9.06 5.76 10.49
N SER A 271 -9.71 6.93 10.46
CA SER A 271 -10.73 7.32 11.44
C SER A 271 -12.05 6.56 11.33
N THR A 272 -12.32 5.85 10.24
CA THR A 272 -13.55 5.07 10.00
C THR A 272 -13.30 3.56 9.97
N GLY A 273 -12.05 3.11 10.09
CA GLY A 273 -11.69 1.69 10.01
C GLY A 273 -11.80 1.07 8.60
N ASN A 274 -12.15 1.87 7.58
CA ASN A 274 -12.22 1.41 6.19
C ASN A 274 -10.84 1.51 5.52
N VAL A 275 -9.89 0.71 5.99
CA VAL A 275 -8.49 0.75 5.53
C VAL A 275 -7.92 -0.66 5.36
N ILE A 276 -6.93 -0.78 4.49
CA ILE A 276 -6.00 -1.91 4.46
C ILE A 276 -4.67 -1.36 4.99
N PRO A 277 -4.21 -1.77 6.19
CA PRO A 277 -2.91 -1.35 6.72
C PRO A 277 -1.77 -1.67 5.76
N ALA A 278 -0.68 -0.90 5.83
CA ALA A 278 0.49 -1.13 4.97
C ALA A 278 1.10 -2.53 5.16
N SER A 279 1.10 -3.04 6.38
CA SER A 279 1.55 -4.40 6.68
C SER A 279 0.58 -5.47 6.16
N GLU A 280 -0.72 -5.18 6.15
CA GLU A 280 -1.75 -6.11 5.70
C GLU A 280 -1.70 -6.31 4.18
N ILE A 281 -1.50 -5.26 3.38
CA ILE A 281 -1.38 -5.43 1.92
C ILE A 281 -0.19 -6.35 1.60
N LEU A 282 0.92 -6.25 2.32
CA LEU A 282 2.12 -7.08 2.12
C LEU A 282 1.97 -8.51 2.64
N SER A 283 0.95 -8.81 3.46
CA SER A 283 0.67 -10.17 3.90
C SER A 283 0.04 -11.05 2.82
N PHE A 284 -0.50 -10.46 1.74
CA PHE A 284 -1.08 -11.21 0.62
C PHE A 284 -0.60 -10.75 -0.77
N CYS A 285 -0.07 -9.56 -0.90
CA CYS A 285 0.34 -8.98 -2.17
C CYS A 285 1.88 -8.88 -2.22
N PRO A 286 2.55 -9.44 -3.23
CA PRO A 286 3.98 -9.28 -3.40
C PRO A 286 4.38 -7.80 -3.52
N PRO A 287 5.54 -7.39 -2.97
CA PRO A 287 5.98 -5.99 -2.98
C PRO A 287 6.05 -5.35 -4.36
N GLU A 288 6.51 -6.09 -5.37
CA GLU A 288 6.57 -5.63 -6.77
C GLU A 288 5.19 -5.29 -7.33
N ILE A 289 4.14 -5.98 -6.89
CA ILE A 289 2.77 -5.74 -7.33
C ILE A 289 2.20 -4.48 -6.67
N VAL A 290 2.53 -4.23 -5.40
CA VAL A 290 2.17 -2.96 -4.74
C VAL A 290 2.83 -1.78 -5.44
N ARG A 291 4.10 -1.91 -5.82
CA ARG A 291 4.82 -0.90 -6.59
C ARG A 291 4.24 -0.75 -8.01
N PHE A 292 3.95 -1.86 -8.70
CA PHE A 292 3.32 -1.88 -10.02
C PHE A 292 1.96 -1.16 -10.00
N LEU A 293 1.13 -1.42 -9.00
CA LEU A 293 -0.15 -0.72 -8.82
C LEU A 293 0.01 0.81 -8.88
N MET A 294 1.10 1.33 -8.31
CA MET A 294 1.37 2.77 -8.21
C MET A 294 2.10 3.33 -9.44
N SER A 295 3.08 2.59 -9.96
CA SER A 295 3.96 3.06 -11.05
C SER A 295 3.24 3.09 -12.41
N ARG A 296 2.37 2.12 -12.70
CA ARG A 296 1.66 2.00 -13.99
C ARG A 296 0.61 3.09 -14.24
N VAL A 297 0.16 3.77 -13.19
CA VAL A 297 -0.91 4.78 -13.27
C VAL A 297 -0.31 6.17 -13.09
N PRO A 298 -0.55 7.12 -14.01
CA PRO A 298 -0.14 8.51 -13.81
C PRO A 298 -0.66 9.07 -12.49
N SER A 299 0.13 9.96 -11.85
CA SER A 299 -0.20 10.54 -10.55
C SER A 299 -1.58 11.22 -10.53
N THR A 300 -1.99 11.79 -11.68
CA THR A 300 -3.26 12.52 -11.88
C THR A 300 -4.51 11.64 -11.95
N ARG A 301 -4.37 10.32 -11.84
CA ARG A 301 -5.50 9.39 -11.88
C ARG A 301 -5.71 8.68 -10.56
N HIS A 302 -6.98 8.48 -10.20
CA HIS A 302 -7.34 7.58 -9.08
C HIS A 302 -6.90 6.16 -9.38
N ILE A 303 -6.52 5.45 -8.34
CA ILE A 303 -6.31 4.01 -8.38
C ILE A 303 -7.48 3.38 -7.66
N GLU A 304 -8.26 2.55 -8.35
CA GLU A 304 -9.25 1.70 -7.70
C GLU A 304 -8.61 0.34 -7.39
N PHE A 305 -8.57 -0.03 -6.12
CA PHE A 305 -8.03 -1.31 -5.67
C PHE A 305 -9.15 -2.23 -5.19
N ASP A 306 -9.22 -3.40 -5.80
CA ASP A 306 -10.12 -4.50 -5.42
C ASP A 306 -9.26 -5.64 -4.86
N PRO A 307 -9.26 -5.89 -3.54
CA PRO A 307 -8.48 -6.96 -2.93
C PRO A 307 -9.02 -8.37 -3.25
N GLY A 308 -10.20 -8.47 -3.83
CA GLY A 308 -10.79 -9.73 -4.30
C GLY A 308 -10.28 -10.15 -5.67
N MET A 309 -11.18 -10.35 -6.64
CA MET A 309 -10.80 -10.79 -7.98
C MET A 309 -10.00 -9.75 -8.76
N GLY A 310 -10.16 -8.45 -8.45
CA GLY A 310 -9.35 -7.38 -9.04
C GLY A 310 -7.87 -7.52 -8.74
N PHE A 311 -7.51 -7.99 -7.55
CA PHE A 311 -6.12 -8.30 -7.19
C PHE A 311 -5.53 -9.40 -8.09
N LEU A 312 -6.25 -10.49 -8.32
CA LEU A 312 -5.78 -11.51 -9.27
C LEU A 312 -5.62 -10.99 -10.69
N SER A 313 -6.52 -10.09 -11.12
CA SER A 313 -6.40 -9.45 -12.44
C SER A 313 -5.17 -8.54 -12.54
N LEU A 314 -4.81 -7.85 -11.45
CA LEU A 314 -3.59 -7.05 -11.35
C LEU A 314 -2.34 -7.93 -11.44
N MET A 315 -2.35 -9.09 -10.77
CA MET A 315 -1.28 -10.09 -10.86
C MET A 315 -1.11 -10.61 -12.29
N ASP A 316 -2.23 -11.00 -12.94
CA ASP A 316 -2.22 -11.49 -14.31
C ASP A 316 -1.69 -10.42 -15.31
N GLU A 317 -2.03 -9.14 -15.08
CA GLU A 317 -1.56 -8.01 -15.88
C GLU A 317 -0.03 -7.84 -15.74
N TYR A 318 0.47 -7.84 -14.51
CA TYR A 318 1.91 -7.73 -14.26
C TYR A 318 2.69 -8.88 -14.91
N GLN A 319 2.24 -10.12 -14.71
CA GLN A 319 2.87 -11.30 -15.30
C GLN A 319 2.92 -11.21 -16.83
N ARG A 320 1.84 -10.78 -17.45
CA ARG A 320 1.78 -10.60 -18.90
C ARG A 320 2.80 -9.56 -19.36
N ILE A 321 2.90 -8.42 -18.69
CA ILE A 321 3.85 -7.35 -19.02
C ILE A 321 5.29 -7.83 -18.88
N VAL A 322 5.61 -8.55 -17.80
CA VAL A 322 6.96 -9.11 -17.59
C VAL A 322 7.28 -10.17 -18.64
N LYS A 323 6.34 -11.06 -18.95
CA LYS A 323 6.53 -12.13 -19.95
C LYS A 323 6.69 -11.60 -21.37
N ASP A 324 5.84 -10.64 -21.77
CA ASP A 324 5.87 -10.04 -23.11
C ASP A 324 7.09 -9.15 -23.29
N HIS A 325 7.59 -8.58 -22.21
CA HIS A 325 8.79 -7.73 -22.11
C HIS A 325 8.95 -6.71 -23.26
N LYS A 326 7.86 -5.98 -23.54
CA LYS A 326 7.87 -4.97 -24.59
C LYS A 326 8.72 -3.77 -24.17
N PRO A 327 9.43 -3.12 -25.12
CA PRO A 327 10.27 -1.95 -24.79
C PRO A 327 9.53 -0.82 -24.07
N GLU A 328 8.25 -0.59 -24.40
CA GLU A 328 7.42 0.41 -23.74
C GLU A 328 7.10 0.08 -22.26
N ASP A 329 7.13 -1.20 -21.88
CA ASP A 329 6.82 -1.68 -20.53
C ASP A 329 8.07 -1.78 -19.64
N SER A 330 9.29 -1.75 -20.22
CA SER A 330 10.55 -1.94 -19.48
C SER A 330 10.69 -0.99 -18.29
N ARG A 331 10.30 0.28 -18.46
CA ARG A 331 10.39 1.26 -17.39
C ARG A 331 9.42 0.98 -16.23
N ILE A 332 8.24 0.48 -16.53
CA ILE A 332 7.26 0.09 -15.50
C ILE A 332 7.78 -1.12 -14.72
N ILE A 333 8.35 -2.11 -15.39
CA ILE A 333 8.93 -3.30 -14.76
C ILE A 333 10.06 -2.89 -13.81
N GLU A 334 11.01 -2.06 -14.28
CA GLU A 334 12.13 -1.56 -13.50
C GLU A 334 11.65 -0.80 -12.23
N LEU A 335 10.71 0.14 -12.39
CA LEU A 335 10.19 0.93 -11.27
C LEU A 335 9.33 0.10 -10.30
N SER A 336 8.77 -1.02 -10.77
CA SER A 336 8.01 -1.96 -9.93
C SER A 336 8.91 -2.88 -9.12
N SER A 337 10.16 -3.09 -9.53
CA SER A 337 11.09 -3.92 -8.78
C SER A 337 11.52 -3.25 -7.46
N PRO A 338 11.36 -3.92 -6.30
CA PRO A 338 11.81 -3.39 -5.01
C PRO A 338 13.31 -3.16 -4.93
N PHE A 339 14.11 -4.10 -5.44
CA PHE A 339 15.57 -4.15 -5.25
C PHE A 339 16.37 -4.09 -6.55
N GLY A 340 15.79 -3.58 -7.63
CA GLY A 340 16.39 -3.56 -8.97
C GLY A 340 15.86 -4.70 -9.84
N SER A 341 16.25 -4.73 -11.12
CA SER A 341 15.82 -5.75 -12.06
C SER A 341 16.30 -7.13 -11.58
N ASP A 342 15.37 -7.95 -11.15
CA ASP A 342 15.60 -9.36 -10.86
C ASP A 342 15.11 -10.15 -12.08
N GLU A 343 15.97 -10.91 -12.71
CA GLU A 343 15.62 -11.76 -13.86
C GLU A 343 14.80 -13.00 -13.47
N ARG A 344 14.30 -13.05 -12.22
CA ARG A 344 13.49 -14.17 -11.75
C ARG A 344 12.20 -14.30 -12.56
N GLU A 345 11.91 -15.53 -12.98
CA GLU A 345 10.64 -15.84 -13.62
C GLU A 345 9.48 -15.56 -12.66
N VAL A 346 8.45 -14.91 -13.17
CA VAL A 346 7.27 -14.58 -12.37
C VAL A 346 6.41 -15.82 -12.18
N ILE A 347 6.25 -16.24 -10.93
CA ILE A 347 5.39 -17.38 -10.58
C ILE A 347 3.91 -16.98 -10.74
N ASP A 348 3.12 -17.80 -11.41
CA ASP A 348 1.68 -17.55 -11.56
C ASP A 348 0.97 -17.67 -10.21
N TYR A 349 0.64 -16.50 -9.62
CA TYR A 349 -0.02 -16.40 -8.32
C TYR A 349 -1.39 -17.08 -8.32
N ARG A 350 -2.18 -16.95 -9.40
CA ARG A 350 -3.49 -17.58 -9.52
C ARG A 350 -3.36 -19.12 -9.50
N HIS A 351 -2.32 -19.63 -10.14
CA HIS A 351 -2.02 -21.06 -10.10
C HIS A 351 -1.63 -21.49 -8.67
N ILE A 352 -0.75 -20.75 -7.99
CA ILE A 352 -0.41 -21.01 -6.59
C ILE A 352 -1.66 -20.94 -5.70
N ALA A 353 -2.51 -19.91 -5.85
CA ALA A 353 -3.75 -19.77 -5.07
C ALA A 353 -4.74 -20.92 -5.31
N THR A 354 -4.65 -21.59 -6.46
CA THR A 354 -5.38 -22.84 -6.73
C THR A 354 -4.72 -24.02 -6.02
N LEU A 355 -3.40 -24.16 -6.16
CA LEU A 355 -2.65 -25.31 -5.62
C LEU A 355 -2.66 -25.37 -4.09
N VAL A 356 -2.62 -24.23 -3.39
CA VAL A 356 -2.66 -24.21 -1.91
C VAL A 356 -4.01 -24.64 -1.32
N GLN A 357 -5.06 -24.73 -2.14
CA GLN A 357 -6.34 -25.33 -1.75
C GLN A 357 -6.37 -26.87 -1.93
N ILE A 358 -5.36 -27.41 -2.61
CA ILE A 358 -5.21 -28.86 -2.86
C ILE A 358 -4.11 -29.45 -1.99
N TYR A 359 -2.99 -28.69 -1.81
CA TYR A 359 -1.79 -29.16 -1.13
C TYR A 359 -1.27 -28.15 -0.12
N ASP A 360 -0.89 -28.65 1.06
CA ASP A 360 -0.17 -27.87 2.08
C ASP A 360 1.36 -28.00 1.95
N ASP A 361 1.84 -29.01 1.22
CA ASP A 361 3.26 -29.32 1.08
C ASP A 361 3.92 -28.48 -0.03
N PRO A 362 4.84 -27.56 0.31
CA PRO A 362 5.50 -26.73 -0.68
C PRO A 362 6.39 -27.51 -1.65
N THR A 363 6.86 -28.69 -1.26
CA THR A 363 7.70 -29.54 -2.15
C THR A 363 6.89 -30.13 -3.30
N LYS A 364 5.61 -30.44 -3.06
CA LYS A 364 4.69 -30.89 -4.11
C LYS A 364 4.37 -29.75 -5.07
N ILE A 365 4.07 -28.56 -4.53
CA ILE A 365 3.77 -27.38 -5.35
C ILE A 365 4.99 -27.01 -6.19
N LEU A 366 6.20 -27.04 -5.62
CA LEU A 366 7.44 -26.79 -6.36
C LEU A 366 7.59 -27.73 -7.57
N LYS A 367 7.33 -29.04 -7.38
CA LYS A 367 7.39 -30.00 -8.48
C LYS A 367 6.39 -29.68 -9.59
N ILE A 368 5.16 -29.30 -9.23
CA ILE A 368 4.12 -28.93 -10.20
C ILE A 368 4.55 -27.66 -10.96
N ILE A 369 5.02 -26.65 -10.27
CA ILE A 369 5.46 -25.38 -10.90
C ILE A 369 6.66 -25.64 -11.83
N LYS A 370 7.67 -26.42 -11.40
CA LYS A 370 8.81 -26.76 -12.27
C LYS A 370 8.38 -27.55 -13.51
N SER A 371 7.36 -28.40 -13.43
CA SER A 371 6.85 -29.11 -14.61
C SER A 371 6.21 -28.19 -15.65
N THR A 372 5.87 -26.94 -15.31
CA THR A 372 5.40 -25.93 -16.27
C THR A 372 6.54 -25.14 -16.93
N GLY A 373 7.80 -25.46 -16.64
CA GLY A 373 8.99 -24.80 -17.20
C GLY A 373 9.47 -23.60 -16.39
N VAL A 374 8.84 -23.29 -15.24
CA VAL A 374 9.23 -22.16 -14.38
C VAL A 374 10.35 -22.58 -13.43
N GLU A 375 11.51 -21.92 -13.51
CA GLU A 375 12.61 -22.12 -12.59
C GLU A 375 12.40 -21.30 -11.32
N THR A 376 12.31 -21.97 -10.17
CA THR A 376 12.06 -21.34 -8.87
C THR A 376 12.61 -22.17 -7.71
N SER A 377 12.74 -21.52 -6.55
CA SER A 377 13.24 -22.16 -5.32
C SER A 377 12.10 -22.60 -4.39
N LEU A 378 12.42 -23.50 -3.45
CA LEU A 378 11.48 -23.89 -2.40
C LEU A 378 11.12 -22.70 -1.48
N GLU A 379 12.07 -21.80 -1.28
CA GLU A 379 11.88 -20.60 -0.49
C GLU A 379 10.86 -19.65 -1.14
N ASP A 380 10.98 -19.40 -2.45
CA ASP A 380 10.05 -18.53 -3.20
C ASP A 380 8.65 -19.13 -3.23
N ILE A 381 8.55 -20.46 -3.46
CA ILE A 381 7.26 -21.16 -3.38
C ILE A 381 6.64 -21.02 -1.98
N SER A 382 7.42 -21.20 -0.92
CA SER A 382 6.91 -21.09 0.45
C SER A 382 6.42 -19.69 0.78
N LYS A 383 7.13 -18.67 0.31
CA LYS A 383 6.73 -17.27 0.46
C LYS A 383 5.40 -16.98 -0.26
N ILE A 384 5.32 -17.32 -1.53
CA ILE A 384 4.11 -17.03 -2.32
C ILE A 384 2.90 -17.87 -1.87
N MET A 385 3.11 -19.10 -1.38
CA MET A 385 2.07 -19.91 -0.74
C MET A 385 1.50 -19.23 0.49
N THR A 386 2.35 -18.62 1.33
CA THR A 386 1.92 -17.89 2.53
C THR A 386 1.04 -16.71 2.15
N LEU A 387 1.46 -15.92 1.16
CA LEU A 387 0.67 -14.82 0.63
C LEU A 387 -0.68 -15.29 0.07
N ALA A 388 -0.66 -16.35 -0.73
CA ALA A 388 -1.86 -16.91 -1.34
C ALA A 388 -2.86 -17.46 -0.31
N LYS A 389 -2.38 -18.17 0.72
CA LYS A 389 -3.22 -18.65 1.83
C LYS A 389 -3.87 -17.49 2.58
N HIS A 390 -3.11 -16.45 2.88
CA HIS A 390 -3.65 -15.25 3.55
C HIS A 390 -4.73 -14.57 2.69
N TRP A 391 -4.48 -14.41 1.39
CA TRP A 391 -5.45 -13.85 0.45
C TRP A 391 -6.74 -14.69 0.39
N ILE A 392 -6.62 -16.02 0.29
CA ILE A 392 -7.78 -16.94 0.24
C ILE A 392 -8.65 -16.79 1.46
N VAL A 393 -8.05 -16.73 2.66
CA VAL A 393 -8.80 -16.65 3.91
C VAL A 393 -9.55 -15.32 4.01
N ASN A 394 -8.86 -14.19 3.71
CA ASN A 394 -9.35 -12.87 4.07
C ASN A 394 -10.03 -12.09 2.93
N TYR A 395 -9.69 -12.39 1.66
CA TYR A 395 -10.08 -11.55 0.53
C TYR A 395 -10.70 -12.29 -0.65
N ALA A 396 -10.39 -13.56 -0.84
CA ALA A 396 -10.93 -14.33 -1.96
C ALA A 396 -12.45 -14.46 -1.86
N PRO A 397 -13.19 -14.26 -2.96
CA PRO A 397 -14.63 -14.50 -2.95
C PRO A 397 -14.94 -16.00 -2.83
N GLU A 398 -16.11 -16.33 -2.29
CA GLU A 398 -16.54 -17.72 -2.14
C GLU A 398 -16.60 -18.52 -3.45
N THR A 399 -16.75 -17.82 -4.57
CA THR A 399 -16.70 -18.43 -5.91
C THR A 399 -15.31 -18.94 -6.29
N PHE A 400 -14.24 -18.40 -5.68
CA PHE A 400 -12.86 -18.84 -5.90
C PHE A 400 -12.44 -19.95 -4.94
N LYS A 401 -12.97 -19.95 -3.71
CA LYS A 401 -12.62 -20.92 -2.66
C LYS A 401 -13.22 -22.29 -3.00
N PHE A 402 -12.49 -23.35 -2.73
CA PHE A 402 -12.99 -24.72 -2.84
C PHE A 402 -12.25 -25.65 -1.86
N SER A 403 -12.81 -26.84 -1.67
CA SER A 403 -12.15 -27.95 -1.00
C SER A 403 -12.37 -29.23 -1.82
N ILE A 404 -11.36 -30.09 -1.85
CA ILE A 404 -11.48 -31.39 -2.51
C ILE A 404 -12.42 -32.27 -1.69
N LEU A 405 -13.43 -32.82 -2.35
CA LEU A 405 -14.35 -33.76 -1.71
C LEU A 405 -13.65 -35.09 -1.33
N PRO A 406 -14.01 -35.68 -0.19
CA PRO A 406 -13.49 -37.02 0.19
C PRO A 406 -13.69 -38.06 -0.91
N LYS A 407 -12.73 -38.96 -1.06
CA LYS A 407 -12.78 -40.01 -2.11
C LYS A 407 -14.07 -40.84 -2.11
N THR A 408 -14.63 -41.06 -0.95
CA THR A 408 -15.82 -41.91 -0.73
C THR A 408 -17.12 -41.09 -0.62
N GLN A 409 -17.10 -39.81 -0.84
CA GLN A 409 -18.32 -38.98 -0.83
C GLN A 409 -19.16 -39.27 -2.07
N VAL A 410 -20.39 -39.71 -1.89
CA VAL A 410 -21.33 -39.95 -2.99
C VAL A 410 -21.74 -38.60 -3.61
N VAL A 411 -21.67 -38.53 -4.91
CA VAL A 411 -22.17 -37.41 -5.74
C VAL A 411 -23.12 -38.01 -6.75
N LYS A 412 -24.35 -37.53 -6.79
CA LYS A 412 -25.34 -38.01 -7.77
C LYS A 412 -25.00 -37.40 -9.14
N ILE A 413 -24.84 -38.26 -10.14
CA ILE A 413 -24.70 -37.90 -11.53
C ILE A 413 -25.69 -38.71 -12.37
N THR A 414 -26.11 -38.14 -13.51
CA THR A 414 -27.03 -38.83 -14.44
C THR A 414 -26.32 -39.94 -15.19
N ASP A 415 -27.06 -40.85 -15.84
CA ASP A 415 -26.46 -41.90 -16.65
C ASP A 415 -25.66 -41.36 -17.83
N GLU A 416 -26.08 -40.27 -18.43
CA GLU A 416 -25.31 -39.56 -19.48
C GLU A 416 -23.98 -39.01 -18.92
N GLU A 417 -24.01 -38.40 -17.73
CA GLU A 417 -22.82 -37.89 -17.07
C GLU A 417 -21.85 -39.04 -16.68
N LYS A 418 -22.37 -40.24 -16.29
CA LYS A 418 -21.54 -41.42 -16.05
C LYS A 418 -20.77 -41.85 -17.30
N ILE A 419 -21.40 -41.79 -18.45
CA ILE A 419 -20.76 -42.15 -19.73
C ILE A 419 -19.56 -41.21 -19.98
N VAL A 420 -19.77 -39.89 -19.87
CA VAL A 420 -18.70 -38.89 -20.05
C VAL A 420 -17.53 -39.13 -19.11
N VAL A 421 -17.81 -39.38 -17.82
CA VAL A 421 -16.76 -39.66 -16.84
C VAL A 421 -16.04 -41.00 -17.14
N SER A 422 -16.76 -42.03 -17.59
CA SER A 422 -16.19 -43.32 -17.96
C SER A 422 -15.27 -43.22 -19.17
N ASP A 423 -15.65 -42.46 -20.20
CA ASP A 423 -14.82 -42.20 -21.36
C ASP A 423 -13.56 -41.41 -21.03
N PHE A 424 -13.68 -40.44 -20.10
CA PHE A 424 -12.50 -39.75 -19.58
C PHE A 424 -11.56 -40.70 -18.78
N ILE A 425 -12.11 -41.57 -17.97
CA ILE A 425 -11.32 -42.63 -17.27
C ILE A 425 -10.62 -43.53 -18.29
N HIS A 426 -11.33 -43.94 -19.34
CA HIS A 426 -10.75 -44.77 -20.41
C HIS A 426 -9.61 -44.05 -21.13
N TRP A 427 -9.83 -42.79 -21.59
CA TRP A 427 -8.78 -41.96 -22.19
C TRP A 427 -7.57 -41.83 -21.28
N ALA A 428 -7.79 -41.54 -20.00
CA ALA A 428 -6.70 -41.34 -19.05
C ALA A 428 -5.87 -42.62 -18.80
N GLN A 429 -6.42 -43.80 -19.08
CA GLN A 429 -5.74 -45.07 -18.93
C GLN A 429 -5.00 -45.56 -20.19
N LEU A 430 -5.17 -44.87 -21.33
CA LEU A 430 -4.44 -45.18 -22.54
C LEU A 430 -2.93 -44.97 -22.35
N PRO A 431 -2.07 -45.84 -22.94
CA PRO A 431 -0.61 -45.70 -22.81
C PRO A 431 -0.07 -44.36 -23.32
N ASP A 432 -0.69 -43.83 -24.37
CA ASP A 432 -0.27 -42.60 -25.04
C ASP A 432 -0.93 -41.33 -24.44
N SER A 433 -1.74 -41.47 -23.39
CA SER A 433 -2.36 -40.34 -22.74
C SER A 433 -1.32 -39.48 -22.01
N GLN A 434 -1.11 -38.25 -22.51
CA GLN A 434 -0.25 -37.26 -21.84
C GLN A 434 -1.03 -36.63 -20.68
N TRP A 435 -0.54 -36.77 -19.44
CA TRP A 435 -1.17 -36.21 -18.25
C TRP A 435 -0.71 -34.76 -18.04
N GLU A 436 -1.06 -33.91 -19.00
CA GLU A 436 -0.72 -32.50 -19.06
C GLU A 436 -1.98 -31.66 -19.22
N ALA A 437 -1.94 -30.39 -18.72
CA ALA A 437 -3.11 -29.49 -18.67
C ALA A 437 -3.82 -29.35 -20.00
N THR A 438 -3.07 -29.13 -21.09
CA THR A 438 -3.63 -28.95 -22.44
C THR A 438 -4.25 -30.23 -22.98
N SER A 439 -3.55 -31.38 -22.82
CA SER A 439 -4.02 -32.69 -23.29
C SER A 439 -5.28 -33.12 -22.55
N ILE A 440 -5.32 -32.94 -21.23
CA ILE A 440 -6.51 -33.20 -20.41
C ILE A 440 -7.69 -32.33 -20.86
N HIS A 441 -7.45 -31.02 -21.04
CA HIS A 441 -8.49 -30.08 -21.46
C HIS A 441 -9.08 -30.50 -22.83
N ASN A 442 -8.22 -30.80 -23.80
CA ASN A 442 -8.63 -31.19 -25.14
C ASN A 442 -9.39 -32.53 -25.14
N ALA A 443 -8.93 -33.51 -24.37
CA ALA A 443 -9.62 -34.77 -24.24
C ALA A 443 -11.03 -34.62 -23.68
N ILE A 444 -11.19 -33.86 -22.60
CA ILE A 444 -12.50 -33.59 -22.01
C ILE A 444 -13.39 -32.87 -23.03
N HIS A 445 -12.85 -31.88 -23.75
CA HIS A 445 -13.60 -31.14 -24.74
C HIS A 445 -14.08 -32.01 -25.91
N ILE A 446 -13.24 -32.96 -26.37
CA ILE A 446 -13.60 -33.92 -27.42
C ILE A 446 -14.71 -34.83 -26.90
N ILE A 447 -14.56 -35.45 -25.73
CA ILE A 447 -15.56 -36.35 -25.15
C ILE A 447 -16.91 -35.64 -24.98
N ILE A 448 -16.92 -34.42 -24.40
CA ILE A 448 -18.14 -33.62 -24.23
C ILE A 448 -18.84 -33.40 -25.57
N LYS A 449 -18.06 -33.04 -26.62
CA LYS A 449 -18.58 -32.79 -27.96
C LYS A 449 -19.16 -34.05 -28.63
N GLU A 450 -18.51 -35.22 -28.47
CA GLU A 450 -18.98 -36.50 -28.98
C GLU A 450 -20.33 -36.88 -28.40
N HIS A 451 -20.59 -36.53 -27.14
CA HIS A 451 -21.88 -36.76 -26.48
C HIS A 451 -22.88 -35.63 -26.68
N GLY A 452 -22.58 -34.60 -27.50
CA GLY A 452 -23.50 -33.50 -27.79
C GLY A 452 -23.82 -32.63 -26.60
N ILE A 453 -22.96 -32.63 -25.55
CA ILE A 453 -23.16 -31.86 -24.32
C ILE A 453 -22.56 -30.47 -24.50
N GLU A 454 -23.29 -29.44 -24.04
CA GLU A 454 -22.80 -28.07 -24.00
C GLU A 454 -21.53 -27.99 -23.12
N PRO A 455 -20.43 -27.34 -23.58
CA PRO A 455 -19.15 -27.31 -22.84
C PRO A 455 -19.27 -26.90 -21.37
N ALA A 456 -20.10 -25.91 -21.05
CA ALA A 456 -20.32 -25.46 -19.68
C ALA A 456 -20.90 -26.59 -18.79
N ASN A 457 -21.85 -27.36 -19.31
CA ASN A 457 -22.45 -28.49 -18.60
C ASN A 457 -21.47 -29.65 -18.47
N GLY A 458 -20.67 -29.92 -19.50
CA GLY A 458 -19.66 -30.96 -19.47
C GLY A 458 -18.57 -30.71 -18.43
N PHE A 459 -18.04 -29.50 -18.35
CA PHE A 459 -17.06 -29.13 -17.32
C PHE A 459 -17.66 -29.17 -15.90
N ARG A 460 -18.92 -28.79 -15.74
CA ARG A 460 -19.65 -28.85 -14.46
C ARG A 460 -19.62 -30.25 -13.85
N ILE A 461 -19.69 -31.32 -14.64
CA ILE A 461 -19.64 -32.70 -14.17
C ILE A 461 -18.40 -32.94 -13.31
N PHE A 462 -17.24 -32.59 -13.83
CA PHE A 462 -15.98 -32.78 -13.13
C PHE A 462 -15.86 -31.94 -11.87
N TYR A 463 -16.32 -30.66 -11.90
CA TYR A 463 -16.31 -29.81 -10.70
C TYR A 463 -17.27 -30.33 -9.62
N SER A 464 -18.45 -30.80 -10.00
CA SER A 464 -19.41 -31.34 -9.02
C SER A 464 -18.84 -32.58 -8.33
N ILE A 465 -18.14 -33.45 -9.05
CA ILE A 465 -17.51 -34.67 -8.50
C ILE A 465 -16.34 -34.35 -7.58
N LEU A 466 -15.53 -33.35 -7.92
CA LEU A 466 -14.27 -33.10 -7.23
C LEU A 466 -14.38 -32.07 -6.09
N ILE A 467 -15.21 -31.05 -6.25
CA ILE A 467 -15.31 -29.92 -5.33
C ILE A 467 -16.75 -29.54 -4.94
N GLY A 468 -17.75 -30.26 -5.45
CA GLY A 468 -19.17 -30.01 -5.12
C GLY A 468 -19.70 -28.67 -5.65
N LYS A 469 -19.09 -28.11 -6.70
CA LYS A 469 -19.46 -26.83 -7.29
C LYS A 469 -19.75 -26.96 -8.79
N GLU A 470 -20.46 -25.99 -9.34
CA GLU A 470 -20.75 -25.94 -10.78
C GLU A 470 -19.57 -25.40 -11.60
N ARG A 471 -18.68 -24.67 -10.97
CA ARG A 471 -17.52 -24.01 -11.61
C ARG A 471 -16.31 -24.08 -10.68
N GLY A 472 -15.11 -24.00 -11.26
CA GLY A 472 -13.87 -24.05 -10.51
C GLY A 472 -12.68 -23.49 -11.31
N PRO A 473 -11.44 -23.81 -10.89
CA PRO A 473 -10.22 -23.45 -11.62
C PRO A 473 -10.23 -24.00 -13.06
N ARG A 474 -9.33 -23.50 -13.92
CA ARG A 474 -9.17 -24.06 -15.30
C ARG A 474 -8.99 -25.58 -15.22
N LEU A 475 -9.97 -26.33 -15.73
CA LEU A 475 -10.10 -27.77 -15.45
C LEU A 475 -8.86 -28.58 -15.82
N GLY A 476 -8.27 -28.34 -16.99
CA GLY A 476 -7.06 -29.06 -17.39
C GLY A 476 -5.91 -28.87 -16.41
N PHE A 477 -5.63 -27.62 -15.98
CA PHE A 477 -4.62 -27.33 -14.95
C PHE A 477 -4.99 -27.92 -13.59
N PHE A 478 -6.26 -27.87 -13.22
CA PHE A 478 -6.74 -28.41 -11.95
C PHE A 478 -6.54 -29.93 -11.87
N LEU A 479 -6.90 -30.66 -12.92
CA LEU A 479 -6.74 -32.12 -12.95
C LEU A 479 -5.29 -32.55 -13.09
N SER A 480 -4.48 -31.84 -13.92
CA SER A 480 -3.06 -32.17 -14.08
C SER A 480 -2.26 -31.95 -12.80
N ALA A 481 -2.70 -31.04 -11.94
CA ALA A 481 -2.09 -30.77 -10.64
C ALA A 481 -2.38 -31.87 -9.61
N MET A 482 -3.42 -32.70 -9.81
CA MET A 482 -3.80 -33.78 -8.89
C MET A 482 -3.07 -35.08 -9.22
N ASP A 483 -2.86 -35.91 -8.19
CA ASP A 483 -2.36 -37.26 -8.38
C ASP A 483 -3.32 -38.06 -9.25
N LYS A 484 -2.84 -38.50 -10.42
CA LYS A 484 -3.64 -39.23 -11.44
C LYS A 484 -4.36 -40.45 -10.87
N LYS A 485 -3.66 -41.26 -10.06
CA LYS A 485 -4.23 -42.49 -9.48
C LYS A 485 -5.38 -42.13 -8.52
N THR A 486 -5.14 -41.21 -7.62
CA THR A 486 -6.14 -40.71 -6.65
C THR A 486 -7.38 -40.15 -7.33
N LEU A 487 -7.17 -39.38 -8.40
CA LEU A 487 -8.25 -38.75 -9.17
C LEU A 487 -9.10 -39.81 -9.89
N LEU A 488 -8.47 -40.78 -10.56
CA LEU A 488 -9.19 -41.87 -11.24
C LEU A 488 -9.94 -42.79 -10.27
N GLU A 489 -9.38 -43.06 -9.08
CA GLU A 489 -10.10 -43.77 -8.00
C GLU A 489 -11.37 -43.00 -7.58
N ARG A 490 -11.30 -41.66 -7.47
CA ARG A 490 -12.46 -40.84 -7.16
C ARG A 490 -13.54 -40.93 -8.25
N PHE A 491 -13.18 -40.81 -9.51
CA PHE A 491 -14.13 -40.89 -10.62
C PHE A 491 -14.77 -42.29 -10.71
N LYS A 492 -13.98 -43.36 -10.58
CA LYS A 492 -14.49 -44.74 -10.56
C LYS A 492 -15.49 -44.98 -9.41
N PHE A 493 -15.19 -44.44 -8.22
CA PHE A 493 -16.10 -44.53 -7.09
C PHE A 493 -17.44 -43.86 -7.39
N VAL A 494 -17.43 -42.62 -7.94
CA VAL A 494 -18.68 -41.92 -8.26
C VAL A 494 -19.50 -42.64 -9.34
N VAL A 495 -18.86 -43.09 -10.41
CA VAL A 495 -19.54 -43.85 -11.49
C VAL A 495 -20.18 -45.13 -10.94
N SER A 496 -19.56 -45.83 -9.99
CA SER A 496 -20.09 -47.09 -9.42
C SER A 496 -21.13 -46.88 -8.30
N SER A 497 -21.17 -45.70 -7.68
CA SER A 497 -21.99 -45.41 -6.49
C SER A 497 -23.21 -44.53 -6.77
N SER A 498 -23.33 -43.99 -8.00
CA SER A 498 -24.46 -43.18 -8.50
C SER A 498 -25.36 -44.00 -9.42
#